data_afeaa01ee424aaba097b780f925a2920
#
_entry.id   afeaa01ee424aaba097b780f925a2920
#
_cell.length_a   1.000
_cell.length_b   1.000
_cell.length_c   1.000
_cell.angle_alpha   90.00
_cell.angle_beta   90.00
_cell.angle_gamma   90.00
#
_symmetry.space_group_name_H-M   'P 1'
#
loop_
_entity.id
_entity.type
_entity.pdbx_description
1 polymer ?
#
loop_
_entity_poly.entity_id
_entity_poly.type
_entity_poly.pdbx_seq_one_letter_code
_entity_poly.pdbx_strand_id
1 'polypeptide(L)' 'MKTIAYIMSTYHIGTHNSDIRDILKSYIIARYYGWEPKEEDLEEIISHTSFFDINIDDAIYEVLTMPREKITI' A
#
# COMPACT_ATOMS: atom_id res chain seq x y z
N MET A 1 -3.05 -12.54 -9.67
CA MET A 1 -1.84 -12.13 -8.94
C MET A 1 -2.25 -11.47 -7.63
N LYS A 2 -1.58 -11.81 -6.54
CA LYS A 2 -1.87 -11.20 -5.24
C LYS A 2 -1.45 -9.73 -5.26
N THR A 3 -2.23 -8.89 -4.59
CA THR A 3 -1.98 -7.45 -4.60
C THR A 3 -0.57 -7.10 -4.11
N ILE A 4 -0.09 -7.74 -3.03
CA ILE A 4 1.24 -7.44 -2.50
C ILE A 4 2.33 -7.72 -3.54
N ALA A 5 2.22 -8.85 -4.26
CA ALA A 5 3.19 -9.20 -5.29
C ALA A 5 3.15 -8.20 -6.45
N TYR A 6 1.97 -7.79 -6.85
CA TYR A 6 1.79 -6.78 -7.89
C TYR A 6 2.42 -5.44 -7.49
N ILE A 7 2.16 -4.96 -6.29
CA ILE A 7 2.67 -3.69 -5.80
C ILE A 7 4.20 -3.73 -5.67
N MET A 8 4.73 -4.76 -5.05
CA MET A 8 6.17 -4.89 -4.88
C MET A 8 6.90 -4.91 -6.22
N SER A 9 6.35 -5.63 -7.19
CA SER A 9 6.92 -5.73 -8.53
C SER A 9 6.80 -4.41 -9.30
N THR A 10 5.63 -3.79 -9.27
CA THR A 10 5.35 -2.56 -10.03
C THR A 10 6.25 -1.41 -9.58
N TYR A 11 6.48 -1.29 -8.29
CA TYR A 11 7.25 -0.18 -7.72
C TYR A 11 8.69 -0.55 -7.40
N HIS A 12 9.14 -1.75 -7.84
CA HIS A 12 10.52 -2.21 -7.65
C HIS A 12 10.97 -2.20 -6.20
N ILE A 13 10.07 -2.59 -5.30
CA ILE A 13 10.37 -2.67 -3.87
C ILE A 13 10.98 -4.04 -3.59
N GLY A 14 12.19 -4.05 -3.01
CA GLY A 14 12.90 -5.29 -2.74
C GLY A 14 12.23 -6.15 -1.67
N THR A 15 12.25 -7.46 -1.87
CA THR A 15 11.61 -8.41 -0.93
C THR A 15 12.30 -8.41 0.45
N HIS A 16 13.54 -7.90 0.54
CA HIS A 16 14.26 -7.79 1.79
C HIS A 16 13.84 -6.57 2.63
N ASN A 17 13.02 -5.69 2.07
CA ASN A 17 12.43 -4.56 2.81
C ASN A 17 11.22 -5.04 3.60
N SER A 18 11.47 -5.83 4.65
CA SER A 18 10.40 -6.47 5.41
C SER A 18 9.46 -5.45 6.07
N ASP A 19 9.99 -4.32 6.56
CA ASP A 19 9.18 -3.30 7.20
C ASP A 19 8.18 -2.69 6.23
N ILE A 20 8.64 -2.37 5.03
CA ILE A 20 7.77 -1.78 3.99
C ILE A 20 6.74 -2.81 3.54
N ARG A 21 7.17 -4.05 3.36
CA ARG A 21 6.26 -5.13 2.99
C ARG A 21 5.16 -5.31 4.02
N ASP A 22 5.51 -5.26 5.30
CA ASP A 22 4.53 -5.42 6.38
C ASP A 22 3.54 -4.25 6.41
N ILE A 23 4.01 -3.04 6.19
CA ILE A 23 3.13 -1.86 6.10
C ILE A 23 2.16 -2.02 4.94
N LEU A 24 2.66 -2.36 3.76
CA LEU A 24 1.81 -2.56 2.58
C LEU A 24 0.80 -3.67 2.81
N LYS A 25 1.24 -4.79 3.39
CA LYS A 25 0.33 -5.91 3.70
C LYS A 25 -0.78 -5.49 4.65
N SER A 26 -0.45 -4.69 5.67
CA SER A 26 -1.45 -4.22 6.63
C SER A 26 -2.57 -3.44 5.93
N TYR A 27 -2.21 -2.53 5.04
CA TYR A 27 -3.19 -1.75 4.30
C TYR A 27 -3.97 -2.61 3.30
N ILE A 28 -3.30 -3.53 2.63
CA ILE A 28 -3.95 -4.44 1.68
C ILE A 28 -4.99 -5.28 2.41
N ILE A 29 -4.64 -5.83 3.55
CA ILE A 29 -5.56 -6.66 4.35
C ILE A 29 -6.75 -5.82 4.82
N ALA A 30 -6.50 -4.62 5.33
CA ALA A 30 -7.55 -3.72 5.76
C ALA A 30 -8.52 -3.39 4.62
N ARG A 31 -7.98 -3.08 3.43
CA ARG A 31 -8.78 -2.80 2.24
C ARG A 31 -9.56 -4.03 1.78
N TYR A 32 -8.93 -5.18 1.84
CA TYR A 32 -9.59 -6.44 1.46
C TYR A 32 -10.82 -6.72 2.33
N TYR A 33 -10.75 -6.41 3.61
CA TYR A 33 -11.85 -6.62 4.55
C TYR A 33 -12.82 -5.45 4.62
N GLY A 34 -12.70 -4.49 3.72
CA GLY A 34 -13.74 -3.47 3.54
C GLY A 34 -13.42 -2.08 4.08
N TRP A 35 -12.24 -1.87 4.65
CA TRP A 35 -11.87 -0.54 5.07
C TRP A 35 -11.72 0.39 3.86
N GLU A 36 -12.36 1.54 3.92
CA GLU A 36 -12.27 2.55 2.87
C GLU A 36 -11.68 3.82 3.48
N PRO A 37 -10.39 4.12 3.17
CA PRO A 37 -9.77 5.32 3.72
C PRO A 37 -10.41 6.57 3.14
N LYS A 38 -10.63 7.55 4.02
CA LYS A 38 -11.10 8.87 3.63
C LYS A 38 -9.92 9.72 3.19
N GLU A 39 -10.22 10.88 2.57
CA GLU A 39 -9.17 11.78 2.10
C GLU A 39 -8.22 12.21 3.24
N GLU A 40 -8.77 12.51 4.39
CA GLU A 40 -7.96 12.86 5.57
C GLU A 40 -7.08 11.71 6.04
N ASP A 41 -7.55 10.45 5.92
CA ASP A 41 -6.74 9.28 6.22
C ASP A 41 -5.57 9.15 5.25
N LEU A 42 -5.82 9.40 3.97
CA LEU A 42 -4.77 9.37 2.94
C LEU A 42 -3.68 10.38 3.26
N GLU A 43 -4.06 11.61 3.57
CA GLU A 43 -3.10 12.67 3.90
C GLU A 43 -2.26 12.31 5.13
N GLU A 44 -2.91 11.79 6.17
CA GLU A 44 -2.22 11.40 7.40
C GLU A 44 -1.23 10.28 7.15
N ILE A 45 -1.66 9.22 6.45
CA ILE A 45 -0.81 8.08 6.16
C ILE A 45 0.40 8.51 5.32
N ILE A 46 0.17 9.25 4.25
CA ILE A 46 1.25 9.71 3.37
C ILE A 46 2.22 10.61 4.13
N SER A 47 1.72 11.48 5.02
CA SER A 47 2.61 12.35 5.79
C SER A 47 3.51 11.55 6.74
N HIS A 48 3.04 10.43 7.28
CA HIS A 48 3.84 9.57 8.15
C HIS A 48 4.87 8.73 7.39
N THR A 49 4.64 8.49 6.10
CA THR A 49 5.54 7.68 5.27
C THR A 49 6.38 8.52 4.30
N SER A 50 6.26 9.83 4.33
CA SER A 50 6.90 10.73 3.36
C SER A 50 8.42 10.76 3.42
N PHE A 51 9.03 10.21 4.47
CA PHE A 51 10.49 10.11 4.56
C PHE A 51 11.04 8.81 3.98
N PHE A 52 10.17 7.93 3.48
CA PHE A 52 10.59 6.79 2.67
C PHE A 52 10.85 7.25 1.23
N ASP A 53 11.29 6.31 0.39
CA ASP A 53 11.49 6.58 -1.03
C ASP A 53 10.16 6.93 -1.70
N ILE A 54 10.20 7.77 -2.74
CA ILE A 54 9.04 8.17 -3.52
C ILE A 54 8.29 6.94 -4.08
N ASN A 55 9.01 5.89 -4.45
CA ASN A 55 8.39 4.67 -4.95
C ASN A 55 7.48 4.03 -3.89
N ILE A 56 7.88 4.14 -2.63
CA ILE A 56 7.10 3.58 -1.52
C ILE A 56 5.85 4.42 -1.29
N ASP A 57 5.97 5.73 -1.36
CA ASP A 57 4.81 6.62 -1.25
C ASP A 57 3.78 6.34 -2.34
N ASP A 58 4.25 6.17 -3.58
CA ASP A 58 3.38 5.85 -4.70
C ASP A 58 2.71 4.48 -4.53
N ALA A 59 3.46 3.50 -4.02
CA ALA A 59 2.92 2.16 -3.76
C ALA A 59 1.82 2.22 -2.69
N ILE A 60 2.05 2.93 -1.61
CA ILE A 60 1.07 3.10 -0.54
C ILE A 60 -0.18 3.81 -1.09
N TYR A 61 0.02 4.88 -1.84
CA TYR A 61 -1.09 5.62 -2.44
C TYR A 61 -1.93 4.71 -3.34
N GLU A 62 -1.30 3.88 -4.17
CA GLU A 62 -2.04 2.96 -5.03
C GLU A 62 -2.86 1.95 -4.21
N VAL A 63 -2.27 1.37 -3.18
CA VAL A 63 -3.00 0.44 -2.31
C VAL A 63 -4.21 1.11 -1.66
N LEU A 64 -4.06 2.36 -1.26
CA LEU A 64 -5.14 3.09 -0.59
C LEU A 64 -6.25 3.54 -1.54
N THR A 65 -5.98 3.64 -2.84
CA THR A 65 -6.93 4.19 -3.80
C THR A 65 -7.41 3.21 -4.86
N MET A 66 -6.82 2.01 -4.95
CA MET A 66 -7.23 1.06 -5.97
C MET A 66 -8.64 0.52 -5.68
N PRO A 67 -9.40 0.16 -6.74
CA PRO A 67 -10.74 -0.39 -6.55
C PRO A 67 -10.73 -1.65 -5.68
N ARG A 68 -11.69 -1.74 -4.77
CA ARG A 68 -11.74 -2.86 -3.82
C ARG A 68 -11.79 -4.22 -4.52
N GLU A 69 -12.51 -4.32 -5.63
CA GLU A 69 -12.65 -5.58 -6.36
C GLU A 69 -11.33 -6.08 -6.96
N LYS A 70 -10.33 -5.24 -7.05
CA LYS A 70 -9.01 -5.62 -7.54
C LYS A 70 -8.05 -6.04 -6.43
N ILE A 71 -8.46 -5.87 -5.17
CA ILE A 71 -7.58 -6.19 -4.03
C ILE A 71 -7.73 -7.67 -3.69
N THR A 72 -6.61 -8.38 -3.69
CA THR A 72 -6.56 -9.81 -3.36
C THR A 72 -5.46 -10.07 -2.32
N ILE A 73 -5.62 -11.12 -1.56
CA ILE A 73 -4.64 -11.51 -0.56
C ILE A 73 -4.13 -12.92 -0.76
#